data_c6a03685dfd3a8739e254a618b823fec
#
_entry.id   c6a03685dfd3a8739e254a618b823fec
#
_cell.length_a   1.000
_cell.length_b   1.000
_cell.length_c   1.000
_cell.angle_alpha   90.00
_cell.angle_beta   90.00
_cell.angle_gamma   90.00
#
_symmetry.space_group_name_H-M   'P 1'
#
loop_
_entity.id
_entity.type
_entity.pdbx_description
1 polymer ?
#
loop_
_entity_poly.entity_id
_entity_poly.type
_entity_poly.pdbx_seq_one_letter_code
_entity_poly.pdbx_strand_id
1 'polypeptide(L)'
;ADPCFAKHQLLLIMREWYMKPDGQLPAYEWNFGDVNPPVQAWAALQVYYIEKKREGKGDIFFLKKIFQKLLINFTWWMNRKDIKGNNLFEGGFLGLDNIGVFNRSSSLGSDMHLEQADGTSWMAMYALNMMDMALEIAIHDKAFEDTATKFFEQFVLIAEALNILGLWNEEDKFFYDTLSIAGSSPLQLRIQSIVGLTTLFAVSNIEKKAVSKLEDFKKRMKWFESYRKKNMLFWPNEEDSDGESILLSMLPKDRLVYLLERLLSENEFLSEGGIRALSKYYEQNPYSVTINGVSYTAQYDPGDSTSDFYGGNSNWRGPVWMPINYLIIQSIRKYGAFYGDNLKIECPTGSGNVMTLSEVADELTRRVISLFEKDSEGNRKLFGEYNWFYKRPENEHLVLFYEYFHGDSRRGLGPGHQTRRTSLLAELLNELHHRNGQTDLASDAAPA
;
A
#
# COMPACT_ATOMS: atom_id res chain seq x y z
N ALA A 1 -18.58 8.64 7.14
CA ALA A 1 -18.77 7.81 8.30
C ALA A 1 -18.59 8.60 9.60
N ASP A 2 -18.60 7.96 10.77
CA ASP A 2 -18.51 8.60 12.09
C ASP A 2 -17.05 8.68 12.56
N PRO A 3 -16.43 9.88 12.62
CA PRO A 3 -15.05 10.04 13.08
C PRO A 3 -14.87 9.68 14.56
N CYS A 4 -15.88 9.93 15.40
CA CYS A 4 -15.80 9.62 16.83
C CYS A 4 -15.69 8.11 17.03
N PHE A 5 -16.52 7.33 16.34
CA PHE A 5 -16.45 5.89 16.36
C PHE A 5 -15.13 5.37 15.81
N ALA A 6 -14.65 5.91 14.66
CA ALA A 6 -13.39 5.51 14.05
C ALA A 6 -12.19 5.77 14.97
N LYS A 7 -12.12 6.96 15.61
CA LYS A 7 -11.08 7.29 16.59
C LYS A 7 -11.12 6.34 17.79
N HIS A 8 -12.31 6.03 18.30
CA HIS A 8 -12.47 5.09 19.41
C HIS A 8 -11.97 3.69 19.03
N GLN A 9 -12.32 3.18 17.85
CA GLN A 9 -11.86 1.86 17.38
C GLN A 9 -10.33 1.81 17.20
N LEU A 10 -9.71 2.85 16.62
CA LEU A 10 -8.26 2.93 16.47
C LEU A 10 -7.55 2.91 17.83
N LEU A 11 -8.06 3.69 18.82
CA LEU A 11 -7.51 3.69 20.17
C LEU A 11 -7.74 2.35 20.88
N LEU A 12 -8.85 1.67 20.61
CA LEU A 12 -9.16 0.36 21.20
C LEU A 12 -8.19 -0.72 20.70
N ILE A 13 -7.95 -0.79 19.40
CA ILE A 13 -7.01 -1.75 18.80
C ILE A 13 -5.58 -1.58 19.36
N MET A 14 -5.21 -0.36 19.69
CA MET A 14 -3.89 -0.03 20.25
C MET A 14 -3.82 -0.12 21.77
N ARG A 15 -4.80 -0.76 22.42
CA ARG A 15 -4.78 -1.02 23.87
C ARG A 15 -4.03 -2.29 24.22
N GLU A 16 -3.65 -2.39 25.49
CA GLU A 16 -2.95 -3.51 26.14
C GLU A 16 -3.66 -4.87 26.00
N TRP A 17 -4.93 -4.86 25.63
CA TRP A 17 -5.73 -6.08 25.40
C TRP A 17 -5.43 -6.72 24.05
N TYR A 18 -4.96 -5.94 23.08
CA TYR A 18 -4.65 -6.38 21.73
C TYR A 18 -3.17 -6.24 21.40
N MET A 19 -2.50 -5.26 22.00
CA MET A 19 -1.08 -5.01 21.84
C MET A 19 -0.31 -5.60 23.04
N LYS A 20 0.66 -6.44 22.75
CA LYS A 20 1.57 -6.99 23.75
C LYS A 20 2.41 -5.88 24.41
N PRO A 21 2.98 -6.16 25.62
CA PRO A 21 3.85 -5.17 26.31
C PRO A 21 5.05 -4.72 25.51
N ASP A 22 5.59 -5.54 24.60
CA ASP A 22 6.68 -5.22 23.68
C ASP A 22 6.26 -4.39 22.47
N GLY A 23 4.96 -4.16 22.29
CA GLY A 23 4.38 -3.38 21.19
C GLY A 23 3.87 -4.19 20.01
N GLN A 24 4.00 -5.51 20.02
CA GLN A 24 3.46 -6.36 18.97
C GLN A 24 1.93 -6.32 18.93
N LEU A 25 1.36 -6.20 17.70
CA LEU A 25 -0.05 -6.42 17.42
C LEU A 25 -0.19 -7.72 16.63
N PRO A 26 -0.55 -8.85 17.29
CA PRO A 26 -0.78 -10.11 16.58
C PRO A 26 -1.91 -9.99 15.56
N ALA A 27 -1.81 -10.71 14.45
CA ALA A 27 -2.85 -10.76 13.42
C ALA A 27 -4.13 -11.42 13.95
N TYR A 28 -3.98 -12.42 14.80
CA TYR A 28 -5.06 -13.22 15.43
C TYR A 28 -4.49 -13.99 16.63
N GLU A 29 -5.39 -14.65 17.39
CA GLU A 29 -5.06 -15.32 18.65
C GLU A 29 -4.47 -16.74 18.50
N TRP A 30 -4.47 -17.30 17.29
CA TRP A 30 -4.00 -18.67 17.05
C TRP A 30 -2.48 -18.77 16.89
N ASN A 31 -1.87 -17.74 16.33
CA ASN A 31 -0.43 -17.65 16.15
C ASN A 31 0.04 -16.21 16.43
N PHE A 32 0.57 -15.98 17.62
CA PHE A 32 1.06 -14.65 18.03
C PHE A 32 2.32 -14.21 17.29
N GLY A 33 2.98 -15.10 16.52
CA GLY A 33 4.09 -14.72 15.64
C GLY A 33 3.65 -13.95 14.41
N ASP A 34 2.42 -14.19 13.94
CA ASP A 34 1.88 -13.56 12.76
C ASP A 34 1.40 -12.13 13.04
N VAL A 35 1.72 -11.22 12.14
CA VAL A 35 1.31 -9.81 12.20
C VAL A 35 0.73 -9.37 10.85
N ASN A 36 -0.22 -8.45 10.91
CA ASN A 36 -0.74 -7.78 9.72
C ASN A 36 0.11 -6.54 9.40
N PRO A 37 0.04 -6.00 8.17
CA PRO A 37 0.69 -4.75 7.81
C PRO A 37 0.36 -3.61 8.78
N PRO A 38 1.33 -2.74 9.14
CA PRO A 38 1.13 -1.66 10.11
C PRO A 38 0.40 -0.45 9.49
N VAL A 39 -0.89 -0.59 9.18
CA VAL A 39 -1.72 0.44 8.54
C VAL A 39 -2.39 1.41 9.52
N GLN A 40 -2.23 1.21 10.82
CA GLN A 40 -2.94 1.97 11.86
C GLN A 40 -2.57 3.45 11.87
N ALA A 41 -1.29 3.79 11.60
CA ALA A 41 -0.84 5.18 11.50
C ALA A 41 -1.46 5.88 10.29
N TRP A 42 -1.48 5.21 9.15
CA TRP A 42 -2.16 5.69 7.95
C TRP A 42 -3.65 5.93 8.21
N ALA A 43 -4.34 4.96 8.82
CA ALA A 43 -5.75 5.08 9.14
C ALA A 43 -6.05 6.24 10.11
N ALA A 44 -5.20 6.43 11.13
CA ALA A 44 -5.34 7.55 12.07
C ALA A 44 -5.20 8.91 11.40
N LEU A 45 -4.25 9.05 10.48
CA LEU A 45 -4.09 10.26 9.65
C LEU A 45 -5.31 10.50 8.76
N GLN A 46 -5.83 9.46 8.09
CA GLN A 46 -7.02 9.61 7.25
C GLN A 46 -8.23 10.09 8.07
N VAL A 47 -8.49 9.48 9.23
CA VAL A 47 -9.59 9.92 10.12
C VAL A 47 -9.39 11.38 10.56
N TYR A 48 -8.17 11.76 10.92
CA TYR A 48 -7.83 13.13 11.30
C TYR A 48 -8.06 14.13 10.15
N TYR A 49 -7.58 13.82 8.94
CA TYR A 49 -7.73 14.73 7.78
C TYR A 49 -9.17 14.83 7.28
N ILE A 50 -9.93 13.72 7.27
CA ILE A 50 -11.35 13.72 6.93
C ILE A 50 -12.14 14.62 7.92
N GLU A 51 -11.88 14.49 9.21
CA GLU A 51 -12.49 15.35 10.23
C GLU A 51 -12.08 16.82 10.06
N LYS A 52 -10.78 17.09 9.87
CA LYS A 52 -10.23 18.43 9.65
C LYS A 52 -10.88 19.10 8.43
N LYS A 53 -11.06 18.37 7.33
CA LYS A 53 -11.72 18.86 6.11
C LYS A 53 -13.21 19.16 6.34
N ARG A 54 -13.91 18.27 7.04
CA ARG A 54 -15.35 18.36 7.27
C ARG A 54 -15.72 19.46 8.30
N GLU A 55 -14.94 19.58 9.37
CA GLU A 55 -15.24 20.43 10.53
C GLU A 55 -14.37 21.69 10.60
N GLY A 56 -13.44 21.86 9.64
CA GLY A 56 -12.47 22.98 9.62
C GLY A 56 -11.39 22.87 10.71
N LYS A 57 -11.44 21.85 11.57
CA LYS A 57 -10.52 21.66 12.68
C LYS A 57 -10.27 20.18 12.93
N GLY A 58 -8.99 19.78 13.03
CA GLY A 58 -8.57 18.41 13.40
C GLY A 58 -8.44 18.24 14.92
N ASP A 59 -8.67 17.01 15.40
CA ASP A 59 -8.51 16.64 16.80
C ASP A 59 -7.06 16.32 17.14
N ILE A 60 -6.29 17.34 17.50
CA ILE A 60 -4.88 17.21 17.89
C ILE A 60 -4.71 16.33 19.15
N PHE A 61 -5.68 16.33 20.06
CA PHE A 61 -5.61 15.48 21.26
C PHE A 61 -5.67 14.00 20.88
N PHE A 62 -6.58 13.64 19.99
CA PHE A 62 -6.64 12.27 19.42
C PHE A 62 -5.30 11.92 18.76
N LEU A 63 -4.78 12.82 17.90
CA LEU A 63 -3.55 12.58 17.16
C LEU A 63 -2.36 12.34 18.10
N LYS A 64 -2.19 13.14 19.15
CA LYS A 64 -1.17 12.94 20.20
C LYS A 64 -1.35 11.61 20.92
N LYS A 65 -2.58 11.26 21.28
CA LYS A 65 -2.88 10.04 22.04
C LYS A 65 -2.59 8.77 21.23
N ILE A 66 -2.99 8.74 19.98
CA ILE A 66 -2.73 7.58 19.10
C ILE A 66 -1.24 7.50 18.72
N PHE A 67 -0.57 8.63 18.51
CA PHE A 67 0.85 8.70 18.22
C PHE A 67 1.71 8.00 19.28
N GLN A 68 1.47 8.26 20.57
CA GLN A 68 2.19 7.64 21.67
C GLN A 68 2.06 6.11 21.65
N LYS A 69 0.87 5.59 21.35
CA LYS A 69 0.63 4.15 21.23
C LYS A 69 1.29 3.54 20.01
N LEU A 70 1.20 4.21 18.86
CA LEU A 70 1.85 3.81 17.63
C LEU A 70 3.38 3.80 17.76
N LEU A 71 3.97 4.69 18.55
CA LEU A 71 5.40 4.73 18.79
C LEU A 71 5.93 3.42 19.42
N ILE A 72 5.17 2.82 20.34
CA ILE A 72 5.50 1.54 20.95
C ILE A 72 5.47 0.43 19.88
N ASN A 73 4.43 0.37 19.06
CA ASN A 73 4.32 -0.59 17.98
C ASN A 73 5.40 -0.39 16.90
N PHE A 74 5.68 0.86 16.54
CA PHE A 74 6.77 1.19 15.60
C PHE A 74 8.13 0.68 16.12
N THR A 75 8.40 0.83 17.41
CA THR A 75 9.64 0.35 18.02
C THR A 75 9.75 -1.17 17.95
N TRP A 76 8.65 -1.89 18.17
CA TRP A 76 8.60 -3.35 17.99
C TRP A 76 8.99 -3.73 16.55
N TRP A 77 8.40 -3.07 15.54
CA TRP A 77 8.73 -3.30 14.14
C TRP A 77 10.20 -3.00 13.82
N MET A 78 10.76 -1.91 14.36
CA MET A 78 12.18 -1.55 14.15
C MET A 78 13.15 -2.60 14.67
N ASN A 79 12.73 -3.47 15.58
CA ASN A 79 13.52 -4.59 16.08
C ASN A 79 13.45 -5.85 15.20
N ARG A 80 12.65 -5.83 14.12
CA ARG A 80 12.54 -6.93 13.14
C ARG A 80 13.34 -6.66 11.86
N LYS A 81 14.46 -6.03 12.00
CA LYS A 81 15.42 -5.82 10.91
C LYS A 81 16.13 -7.12 10.57
N ASP A 82 16.70 -7.15 9.36
CA ASP A 82 17.63 -8.19 8.94
C ASP A 82 18.77 -8.36 9.93
N ILE A 83 19.36 -9.55 9.99
CA ILE A 83 20.43 -9.89 10.95
C ILE A 83 21.60 -8.93 10.90
N LYS A 84 21.88 -8.36 9.73
CA LYS A 84 22.98 -7.40 9.53
C LYS A 84 22.61 -5.98 9.97
N GLY A 85 21.35 -5.72 10.32
CA GLY A 85 20.87 -4.40 10.73
C GLY A 85 20.83 -3.35 9.62
N ASN A 86 20.71 -3.77 8.36
CA ASN A 86 20.78 -2.90 7.19
C ASN A 86 19.47 -2.13 6.90
N ASN A 87 18.47 -2.19 7.76
CA ASN A 87 17.13 -1.62 7.58
C ASN A 87 16.27 -2.30 6.47
N LEU A 88 16.54 -3.54 6.15
CA LEU A 88 15.58 -4.45 5.53
C LEU A 88 14.75 -5.11 6.64
N PHE A 89 13.51 -5.47 6.33
CA PHE A 89 12.59 -5.99 7.35
C PHE A 89 12.06 -7.36 6.97
N GLU A 90 12.05 -8.26 7.95
CA GLU A 90 11.41 -9.56 7.89
C GLU A 90 9.99 -9.42 8.47
N GLY A 91 9.01 -9.17 7.61
CA GLY A 91 7.62 -8.97 8.04
C GLY A 91 6.90 -10.28 8.39
N GLY A 92 7.38 -11.41 7.89
CA GLY A 92 6.74 -12.71 8.05
C GLY A 92 5.41 -12.76 7.29
N PHE A 93 4.34 -13.13 7.96
CA PHE A 93 3.00 -13.38 7.40
C PHE A 93 2.43 -12.19 6.60
N LEU A 94 2.29 -11.02 7.21
CA LEU A 94 1.77 -9.79 6.60
C LEU A 94 0.40 -9.92 5.91
N GLY A 95 -0.40 -10.91 6.30
CA GLY A 95 -1.72 -11.15 5.72
C GLY A 95 -1.74 -11.68 4.29
N LEU A 96 -0.59 -12.08 3.73
CA LEU A 96 -0.44 -12.56 2.37
C LEU A 96 -0.20 -14.08 2.35
N ASP A 97 -1.22 -14.85 2.68
CA ASP A 97 -1.13 -16.27 3.02
C ASP A 97 -0.31 -17.10 2.01
N ASN A 98 -0.68 -17.09 0.74
CA ASN A 98 -0.10 -17.96 -0.29
C ASN A 98 0.62 -17.19 -1.42
N ILE A 99 1.03 -15.93 -1.20
CA ILE A 99 1.57 -15.06 -2.26
C ILE A 99 2.90 -15.57 -2.84
N GLY A 100 3.71 -16.21 -2.03
CA GLY A 100 5.05 -16.68 -2.39
C GLY A 100 5.12 -18.19 -2.58
N VAL A 101 6.35 -18.72 -2.53
CA VAL A 101 6.64 -20.16 -2.56
C VAL A 101 6.74 -20.78 -1.18
N PHE A 102 6.83 -19.97 -0.13
CA PHE A 102 6.91 -20.41 1.26
C PHE A 102 5.65 -20.04 2.03
N ASN A 103 5.37 -20.85 3.06
CA ASN A 103 4.45 -20.47 4.11
C ASN A 103 5.07 -19.35 4.96
N ARG A 104 4.58 -18.13 4.82
CA ARG A 104 5.12 -16.94 5.52
C ARG A 104 4.87 -16.96 7.04
N SER A 105 3.94 -17.80 7.53
CA SER A 105 3.70 -18.03 8.96
C SER A 105 4.67 -19.06 9.57
N SER A 106 5.42 -19.78 8.74
CA SER A 106 6.33 -20.84 9.20
C SER A 106 7.76 -20.30 9.27
N SER A 107 8.52 -20.78 10.27
CA SER A 107 9.96 -20.55 10.32
C SER A 107 10.64 -21.27 9.16
N LEU A 108 11.53 -20.60 8.46
CA LEU A 108 12.36 -21.18 7.41
C LEU A 108 13.55 -21.99 7.98
N GLY A 109 13.72 -22.01 9.32
CA GLY A 109 14.88 -22.58 9.99
C GLY A 109 15.95 -21.53 10.30
N SER A 110 16.98 -21.92 11.06
CA SER A 110 18.03 -20.99 11.52
C SER A 110 18.97 -20.53 10.39
N ASP A 111 19.01 -21.27 9.29
CA ASP A 111 20.01 -21.05 8.23
C ASP A 111 19.44 -20.30 7.01
N MET A 112 18.14 -19.99 7.03
CA MET A 112 17.45 -19.28 5.95
C MET A 112 16.70 -18.06 6.48
N HIS A 113 16.87 -16.91 5.83
CA HIS A 113 16.21 -15.66 6.16
C HIS A 113 15.61 -15.04 4.90
N LEU A 114 14.38 -14.56 5.00
CA LEU A 114 13.68 -13.92 3.90
C LEU A 114 13.62 -12.40 4.12
N GLU A 115 14.44 -11.69 3.38
CA GLU A 115 14.41 -10.22 3.31
C GLU A 115 13.25 -9.81 2.41
N GLN A 116 12.22 -9.19 3.00
CA GLN A 116 10.95 -8.98 2.32
C GLN A 116 10.82 -7.57 1.76
N ALA A 117 10.47 -7.48 0.47
CA ALA A 117 10.22 -6.20 -0.19
C ALA A 117 8.98 -5.50 0.39
N ASP A 118 7.91 -6.25 0.66
CA ASP A 118 6.70 -5.70 1.29
C ASP A 118 6.90 -5.33 2.75
N GLY A 119 7.58 -6.17 3.54
CA GLY A 119 7.92 -5.86 4.93
C GLY A 119 8.70 -4.56 5.06
N THR A 120 9.68 -4.37 4.18
CA THR A 120 10.49 -3.14 4.11
C THR A 120 9.66 -1.94 3.65
N SER A 121 8.79 -2.13 2.66
CA SER A 121 7.90 -1.08 2.12
C SER A 121 6.87 -0.61 3.14
N TRP A 122 6.25 -1.54 3.88
CA TRP A 122 5.33 -1.20 4.96
C TRP A 122 6.00 -0.38 6.06
N MET A 123 7.27 -0.69 6.39
CA MET A 123 8.00 0.08 7.38
C MET A 123 8.39 1.48 6.90
N ALA A 124 8.73 1.65 5.62
CA ALA A 124 8.93 2.97 5.04
C ALA A 124 7.64 3.80 5.04
N MET A 125 6.50 3.21 4.66
CA MET A 125 5.18 3.87 4.76
C MET A 125 4.86 4.24 6.21
N TYR A 126 5.11 3.35 7.17
CA TYR A 126 4.88 3.62 8.58
C TYR A 126 5.73 4.78 9.08
N ALA A 127 7.02 4.83 8.72
CA ALA A 127 7.90 5.94 9.08
C ALA A 127 7.38 7.27 8.52
N LEU A 128 6.95 7.33 7.25
CA LEU A 128 6.34 8.53 6.66
C LEU A 128 5.05 8.94 7.38
N ASN A 129 4.16 7.98 7.68
CA ASN A 129 2.93 8.31 8.39
C ASN A 129 3.20 8.84 9.81
N MET A 130 4.18 8.29 10.52
CA MET A 130 4.59 8.80 11.84
C MET A 130 5.22 10.19 11.72
N MET A 131 6.01 10.44 10.67
CA MET A 131 6.54 11.77 10.37
C MET A 131 5.41 12.78 10.12
N ASP A 132 4.46 12.45 9.25
CA ASP A 132 3.32 13.33 8.92
C ASP A 132 2.50 13.66 10.17
N MET A 133 2.25 12.65 11.06
CA MET A 133 1.60 12.88 12.35
C MET A 133 2.41 13.82 13.25
N ALA A 134 3.73 13.61 13.33
CA ALA A 134 4.62 14.44 14.14
C ALA A 134 4.67 15.89 13.62
N LEU A 135 4.68 16.11 12.30
CA LEU A 135 4.63 17.43 11.68
C LEU A 135 3.31 18.16 11.99
N GLU A 136 2.15 17.49 11.86
CA GLU A 136 0.85 18.05 12.24
C GLU A 136 0.81 18.43 13.73
N ILE A 137 1.35 17.60 14.61
CA ILE A 137 1.42 17.90 16.04
C ILE A 137 2.40 19.05 16.32
N ALA A 138 3.55 19.10 15.62
CA ALA A 138 4.59 20.11 15.81
C ALA A 138 4.12 21.54 15.55
N ILE A 139 3.11 21.73 14.71
CA ILE A 139 2.45 23.05 14.49
C ILE A 139 1.91 23.61 15.83
N HIS A 140 1.50 22.74 16.74
CA HIS A 140 0.92 23.07 18.04
C HIS A 140 1.89 22.85 19.22
N ASP A 141 2.91 22.00 19.03
CA ASP A 141 3.83 21.57 20.07
C ASP A 141 5.21 21.31 19.47
N LYS A 142 6.09 22.28 19.54
CA LYS A 142 7.42 22.25 18.91
C LYS A 142 8.32 21.10 19.36
N ALA A 143 8.04 20.46 20.50
CA ALA A 143 8.80 19.29 20.95
C ALA A 143 8.71 18.12 19.94
N PHE A 144 7.71 18.12 19.05
CA PHE A 144 7.57 17.10 18.03
C PHE A 144 8.40 17.33 16.75
N GLU A 145 9.07 18.49 16.60
CA GLU A 145 9.97 18.73 15.44
C GLU A 145 11.14 17.73 15.41
N ASP A 146 11.75 17.46 16.55
CA ASP A 146 12.82 16.45 16.66
C ASP A 146 12.32 15.03 16.36
N THR A 147 11.12 14.73 16.82
CA THR A 147 10.45 13.45 16.53
C THR A 147 10.14 13.28 15.04
N ALA A 148 9.65 14.33 14.37
CA ALA A 148 9.43 14.31 12.92
C ALA A 148 10.74 14.08 12.17
N THR A 149 11.82 14.72 12.59
CA THR A 149 13.17 14.52 12.02
C THR A 149 13.63 13.08 12.15
N LYS A 150 13.43 12.46 13.31
CA LYS A 150 13.79 11.05 13.53
C LYS A 150 13.08 10.13 12.52
N PHE A 151 11.79 10.30 12.30
CA PHE A 151 11.05 9.47 11.34
C PHE A 151 11.43 9.74 9.89
N PHE A 152 11.74 10.99 9.55
CA PHE A 152 12.32 11.36 8.27
C PHE A 152 13.64 10.63 8.00
N GLU A 153 14.59 10.67 8.94
CA GLU A 153 15.87 9.98 8.82
C GLU A 153 15.68 8.45 8.72
N GLN A 154 14.76 7.86 9.48
CA GLN A 154 14.43 6.43 9.39
C GLN A 154 13.87 6.07 8.00
N PHE A 155 12.97 6.87 7.47
CA PHE A 155 12.43 6.66 6.11
C PHE A 155 13.54 6.65 5.06
N VAL A 156 14.45 7.63 5.09
CA VAL A 156 15.56 7.71 4.12
C VAL A 156 16.46 6.48 4.19
N LEU A 157 16.77 6.00 5.39
CA LEU A 157 17.61 4.80 5.59
C LEU A 157 16.92 3.52 5.10
N ILE A 158 15.59 3.40 5.27
CA ILE A 158 14.82 2.26 4.77
C ILE A 158 14.72 2.32 3.25
N ALA A 159 14.48 3.49 2.67
CA ALA A 159 14.43 3.68 1.23
C ALA A 159 15.78 3.36 0.56
N GLU A 160 16.90 3.76 1.17
CA GLU A 160 18.24 3.37 0.71
C GLU A 160 18.42 1.85 0.73
N ALA A 161 18.10 1.20 1.84
CA ALA A 161 18.23 -0.26 1.98
C ALA A 161 17.47 -1.02 0.87
N LEU A 162 16.20 -0.69 0.65
CA LEU A 162 15.39 -1.31 -0.40
C LEU A 162 16.01 -1.15 -1.78
N ASN A 163 16.54 0.03 -2.09
CA ASN A 163 17.03 0.35 -3.43
C ASN A 163 18.44 -0.17 -3.72
N ILE A 164 19.26 -0.45 -2.69
CA ILE A 164 20.68 -0.77 -2.86
C ILE A 164 21.00 -2.21 -2.49
N LEU A 165 20.27 -2.83 -1.55
CA LEU A 165 20.65 -4.11 -0.96
C LEU A 165 20.05 -5.35 -1.65
N GLY A 166 19.78 -5.27 -2.95
CA GLY A 166 19.49 -6.47 -3.75
C GLY A 166 18.03 -6.89 -3.82
N LEU A 167 17.09 -6.07 -3.39
CA LEU A 167 15.66 -6.31 -3.61
C LEU A 167 15.19 -5.88 -5.01
N TRP A 168 15.82 -4.87 -5.60
CA TRP A 168 15.58 -4.45 -6.97
C TRP A 168 16.27 -5.37 -7.97
N ASN A 169 15.57 -5.79 -9.00
CA ASN A 169 16.13 -6.54 -10.12
C ASN A 169 16.23 -5.62 -11.36
N GLU A 170 17.46 -5.42 -11.85
CA GLU A 170 17.71 -4.51 -12.98
C GLU A 170 17.25 -5.10 -14.33
N GLU A 171 17.14 -6.41 -14.46
CA GLU A 171 16.68 -7.07 -15.68
C GLU A 171 15.15 -6.98 -15.79
N ASP A 172 14.44 -7.36 -14.70
CA ASP A 172 12.99 -7.38 -14.68
C ASP A 172 12.37 -6.02 -14.40
N LYS A 173 13.17 -5.04 -13.93
CA LYS A 173 12.66 -3.73 -13.46
C LYS A 173 11.55 -3.88 -12.44
N PHE A 174 11.80 -4.72 -11.42
CA PHE A 174 10.84 -5.06 -10.39
C PHE A 174 11.51 -5.35 -9.05
N PHE A 175 10.77 -5.21 -7.93
CA PHE A 175 11.24 -5.57 -6.59
C PHE A 175 10.81 -6.99 -6.21
N TYR A 176 11.74 -7.73 -5.60
CA TYR A 176 11.53 -9.10 -5.16
C TYR A 176 12.01 -9.33 -3.73
N ASP A 177 11.42 -10.30 -3.07
CA ASP A 177 11.99 -10.86 -1.84
C ASP A 177 13.32 -11.55 -2.16
N THR A 178 14.26 -11.47 -1.21
CA THR A 178 15.56 -12.13 -1.32
C THR A 178 15.72 -13.15 -0.20
N LEU A 179 15.99 -14.38 -0.57
CA LEU A 179 16.30 -15.47 0.35
C LEU A 179 17.80 -15.53 0.58
N SER A 180 18.21 -15.28 1.82
CA SER A 180 19.59 -15.45 2.29
C SER A 180 19.73 -16.86 2.91
N ILE A 181 20.66 -17.68 2.40
CA ILE A 181 20.94 -19.03 2.87
C ILE A 181 22.39 -19.04 3.40
N ALA A 182 22.60 -19.55 4.60
CA ALA A 182 23.94 -19.60 5.19
C ALA A 182 24.93 -20.34 4.27
N GLY A 183 26.05 -19.72 3.96
CA GLY A 183 27.09 -20.27 3.08
C GLY A 183 26.81 -20.21 1.59
N SER A 184 25.70 -19.58 1.16
CA SER A 184 25.32 -19.41 -0.25
C SER A 184 25.15 -17.93 -0.63
N SER A 185 25.18 -17.65 -1.93
CA SER A 185 24.79 -16.31 -2.42
C SER A 185 23.29 -16.08 -2.23
N PRO A 186 22.87 -14.85 -1.90
CA PRO A 186 21.44 -14.52 -1.81
C PRO A 186 20.69 -14.85 -3.10
N LEU A 187 19.48 -15.37 -2.99
CA LEU A 187 18.62 -15.77 -4.11
C LEU A 187 17.39 -14.87 -4.15
N GLN A 188 17.21 -14.09 -5.22
CA GLN A 188 15.96 -13.36 -5.47
C GLN A 188 14.84 -14.34 -5.85
N LEU A 189 13.71 -14.25 -5.16
CA LEU A 189 12.50 -14.99 -5.52
C LEU A 189 11.69 -14.15 -6.52
N ARG A 190 11.95 -14.38 -7.81
CA ARG A 190 11.43 -13.54 -8.92
C ARG A 190 9.93 -13.79 -9.17
N ILE A 191 9.10 -13.49 -8.18
CA ILE A 191 7.65 -13.61 -8.24
C ILE A 191 7.05 -12.21 -8.35
N GLN A 192 6.58 -11.85 -9.53
CA GLN A 192 5.90 -10.58 -9.80
C GLN A 192 4.52 -10.58 -9.16
N SER A 193 4.43 -9.95 -7.99
CA SER A 193 3.23 -9.88 -7.17
C SER A 193 3.08 -8.51 -6.51
N ILE A 194 2.00 -8.32 -5.78
CA ILE A 194 1.78 -7.11 -4.97
C ILE A 194 2.90 -6.87 -3.95
N VAL A 195 3.69 -7.89 -3.59
CA VAL A 195 4.87 -7.73 -2.73
C VAL A 195 5.81 -6.66 -3.27
N GLY A 196 6.16 -6.70 -4.56
CA GLY A 196 6.97 -5.65 -5.19
C GLY A 196 6.22 -4.34 -5.40
N LEU A 197 4.90 -4.38 -5.62
CA LEU A 197 4.07 -3.19 -5.84
C LEU A 197 3.79 -2.40 -4.55
N THR A 198 3.90 -3.00 -3.37
CA THR A 198 3.74 -2.29 -2.08
C THR A 198 4.76 -1.15 -1.91
N THR A 199 5.87 -1.18 -2.65
CA THR A 199 6.86 -0.09 -2.67
C THR A 199 6.27 1.26 -3.08
N LEU A 200 5.14 1.28 -3.82
CA LEU A 200 4.36 2.48 -4.15
C LEU A 200 3.76 3.19 -2.93
N PHE A 201 3.54 2.47 -1.81
CA PHE A 201 2.78 3.01 -0.66
C PHE A 201 3.56 4.03 0.17
N ALA A 202 4.89 3.93 0.17
CA ALA A 202 5.75 4.82 0.93
C ALA A 202 6.00 6.12 0.15
N VAL A 203 4.99 6.98 0.14
CA VAL A 203 5.00 8.29 -0.51
C VAL A 203 4.29 9.34 0.34
N SER A 204 4.90 10.52 0.49
CA SER A 204 4.32 11.70 1.14
C SER A 204 4.74 12.97 0.42
N ASN A 205 3.82 13.95 0.35
CA ASN A 205 4.08 15.28 -0.19
C ASN A 205 4.16 16.27 0.97
N ILE A 206 5.26 16.99 1.11
CA ILE A 206 5.44 18.05 2.10
C ILE A 206 5.32 19.40 1.39
N GLU A 207 4.25 20.15 1.68
CA GLU A 207 4.15 21.54 1.29
C GLU A 207 5.09 22.40 2.15
N LYS A 208 6.04 23.11 1.55
CA LYS A 208 7.00 23.97 2.27
C LYS A 208 6.31 25.01 3.14
N LYS A 209 5.13 25.50 2.71
CA LYS A 209 4.29 26.42 3.47
C LYS A 209 3.80 25.80 4.78
N ALA A 210 3.39 24.53 4.76
CA ALA A 210 2.89 23.84 5.96
C ALA A 210 3.98 23.70 7.03
N VAL A 211 5.21 23.42 6.62
CA VAL A 211 6.37 23.31 7.53
C VAL A 211 7.15 24.61 7.72
N SER A 212 6.65 25.74 7.20
CA SER A 212 7.37 27.01 7.21
C SER A 212 7.77 27.49 8.61
N LYS A 213 6.95 27.16 9.63
CA LYS A 213 7.16 27.53 11.04
C LYS A 213 8.01 26.51 11.84
N LEU A 214 8.36 25.36 11.23
CA LEU A 214 9.12 24.28 11.85
C LEU A 214 10.61 24.42 11.50
N GLU A 215 11.26 25.39 12.18
CA GLU A 215 12.61 25.81 11.82
C GLU A 215 13.66 24.72 12.09
N ASP A 216 13.52 23.98 13.19
CA ASP A 216 14.49 22.95 13.57
C ASP A 216 14.37 21.75 12.63
N PHE A 217 13.16 21.32 12.28
CA PHE A 217 12.92 20.29 11.27
C PHE A 217 13.55 20.67 9.92
N LYS A 218 13.29 21.90 9.42
CA LYS A 218 13.85 22.36 8.14
C LYS A 218 15.38 22.41 8.13
N LYS A 219 15.99 22.92 9.19
CA LYS A 219 17.46 22.97 9.33
C LYS A 219 18.05 21.56 9.32
N ARG A 220 17.44 20.64 10.05
CA ARG A 220 17.91 19.26 10.15
C ARG A 220 17.75 18.51 8.83
N MET A 221 16.61 18.66 8.15
CA MET A 221 16.38 18.08 6.84
C MET A 221 17.41 18.56 5.81
N LYS A 222 17.66 19.88 5.73
CA LYS A 222 18.69 20.46 4.84
C LYS A 222 20.11 19.98 5.17
N TRP A 223 20.44 19.87 6.46
CA TRP A 223 21.74 19.36 6.88
C TRP A 223 21.90 17.90 6.44
N PHE A 224 20.89 17.07 6.67
CA PHE A 224 20.90 15.66 6.33
C PHE A 224 21.00 15.45 4.81
N GLU A 225 20.24 16.20 4.03
CA GLU A 225 20.34 16.26 2.58
C GLU A 225 21.76 16.60 2.10
N SER A 226 22.32 17.70 2.64
CA SER A 226 23.66 18.15 2.26
C SER A 226 24.72 17.13 2.60
N TYR A 227 24.61 16.48 3.77
CA TYR A 227 25.50 15.40 4.19
C TYR A 227 25.43 14.22 3.23
N ARG A 228 24.21 13.76 2.86
CA ARG A 228 24.02 12.62 1.99
C ARG A 228 24.51 12.89 0.57
N LYS A 229 24.15 14.04 0.00
CA LYS A 229 24.62 14.46 -1.34
C LYS A 229 26.14 14.59 -1.39
N LYS A 230 26.77 15.19 -0.38
CA LYS A 230 28.22 15.32 -0.29
C LYS A 230 28.94 13.95 -0.27
N ASN A 231 28.36 12.95 0.34
CA ASN A 231 28.91 11.61 0.46
C ASN A 231 28.41 10.66 -0.65
N MET A 232 27.70 11.15 -1.66
CA MET A 232 27.11 10.36 -2.77
C MET A 232 26.21 9.20 -2.27
N LEU A 233 25.51 9.41 -1.16
CA LEU A 233 24.57 8.46 -0.60
C LEU A 233 23.19 8.63 -1.26
N PHE A 234 22.39 7.57 -1.27
CA PHE A 234 21.03 7.57 -1.80
C PHE A 234 20.17 8.69 -1.21
N TRP A 235 19.45 9.41 -2.07
CA TRP A 235 18.55 10.49 -1.68
C TRP A 235 17.20 10.34 -2.38
N PRO A 236 16.13 10.01 -1.66
CA PRO A 236 14.85 9.63 -2.25
C PRO A 236 13.88 10.80 -2.46
N ASN A 237 14.32 12.05 -2.27
CA ASN A 237 13.41 13.19 -2.29
C ASN A 237 13.58 13.99 -3.58
N GLU A 238 12.45 14.48 -4.11
CA GLU A 238 12.39 15.40 -5.25
C GLU A 238 11.70 16.70 -4.84
N GLU A 239 12.13 17.83 -5.42
CA GLU A 239 11.41 19.11 -5.32
C GLU A 239 10.61 19.31 -6.61
N ASP A 240 9.41 19.91 -6.51
CA ASP A 240 8.65 20.31 -7.68
C ASP A 240 9.31 21.46 -8.45
N SER A 241 8.82 21.73 -9.68
CA SER A 241 9.38 22.77 -10.56
C SER A 241 9.32 24.16 -9.95
N ASP A 242 8.35 24.43 -9.10
CA ASP A 242 8.09 25.73 -8.48
C ASP A 242 8.77 25.86 -7.12
N GLY A 243 9.34 24.78 -6.62
CA GLY A 243 10.02 24.71 -5.33
C GLY A 243 9.09 24.85 -4.11
N GLU A 244 7.79 24.61 -4.27
CA GLU A 244 6.78 24.76 -3.22
C GLU A 244 6.53 23.46 -2.45
N SER A 245 6.78 22.31 -3.09
CA SER A 245 6.53 20.98 -2.53
C SER A 245 7.76 20.08 -2.61
N ILE A 246 7.85 19.15 -1.67
CA ILE A 246 8.87 18.10 -1.65
C ILE A 246 8.16 16.76 -1.66
N LEU A 247 8.48 15.93 -2.66
CA LEU A 247 8.07 14.53 -2.68
C LEU A 247 9.06 13.70 -1.88
N LEU A 248 8.57 13.01 -0.88
CA LEU A 248 9.28 11.91 -0.22
C LEU A 248 8.75 10.61 -0.79
N SER A 249 9.56 9.89 -1.54
CA SER A 249 9.19 8.63 -2.17
C SER A 249 10.27 7.57 -1.94
N MET A 250 9.85 6.35 -1.62
CA MET A 250 10.76 5.21 -1.59
C MET A 250 11.33 4.91 -2.98
N LEU A 251 10.62 5.29 -4.04
CA LEU A 251 10.97 4.99 -5.43
C LEU A 251 11.60 6.19 -6.11
N PRO A 252 12.82 6.05 -6.68
CA PRO A 252 13.30 6.96 -7.72
C PRO A 252 12.33 7.00 -8.91
N LYS A 253 12.24 8.13 -9.59
CA LYS A 253 11.28 8.38 -10.68
C LYS A 253 11.31 7.32 -11.79
N ASP A 254 12.49 6.87 -12.19
CA ASP A 254 12.67 5.82 -13.20
C ASP A 254 12.07 4.48 -12.75
N ARG A 255 12.31 4.07 -11.48
CA ARG A 255 11.72 2.86 -10.91
C ARG A 255 10.22 2.97 -10.73
N LEU A 256 9.72 4.14 -10.37
CA LEU A 256 8.27 4.42 -10.34
C LEU A 256 7.64 4.18 -11.70
N VAL A 257 8.23 4.70 -12.79
CA VAL A 257 7.72 4.52 -14.15
C VAL A 257 7.69 3.03 -14.53
N TYR A 258 8.79 2.30 -14.33
CA TYR A 258 8.84 0.86 -14.63
C TYR A 258 7.78 0.04 -13.88
N LEU A 259 7.57 0.35 -12.58
CA LEU A 259 6.54 -0.33 -11.80
C LEU A 259 5.12 0.00 -12.28
N LEU A 260 4.88 1.26 -12.67
CA LEU A 260 3.58 1.67 -13.20
C LEU A 260 3.30 1.03 -14.56
N GLU A 261 4.29 0.91 -15.45
CA GLU A 261 4.14 0.22 -16.74
C GLU A 261 3.69 -1.23 -16.53
N ARG A 262 4.29 -1.96 -15.56
CA ARG A 262 3.87 -3.32 -15.23
C ARG A 262 2.50 -3.37 -14.56
N LEU A 263 2.25 -2.49 -13.59
CA LEU A 263 0.99 -2.39 -12.88
C LEU A 263 -0.18 -2.17 -13.84
N LEU A 264 0.03 -1.37 -14.89
CA LEU A 264 -0.99 -0.99 -15.87
C LEU A 264 -1.03 -1.91 -17.10
N SER A 265 -0.22 -2.97 -17.12
CA SER A 265 -0.24 -3.99 -18.17
C SER A 265 -1.37 -5.00 -17.93
N GLU A 266 -2.27 -5.16 -18.93
CA GLU A 266 -3.36 -6.15 -18.87
C GLU A 266 -2.85 -7.60 -18.94
N ASN A 267 -1.66 -7.81 -19.52
CA ASN A 267 -0.98 -9.10 -19.52
C ASN A 267 -0.33 -9.45 -18.17
N GLU A 268 -0.25 -8.48 -17.26
CA GLU A 268 0.33 -8.65 -15.94
C GLU A 268 -0.70 -8.38 -14.85
N PHE A 269 -0.76 -7.14 -14.32
CA PHE A 269 -1.52 -6.84 -13.12
C PHE A 269 -2.88 -6.18 -13.39
N LEU A 270 -3.03 -5.40 -14.47
CA LEU A 270 -4.27 -4.68 -14.72
C LEU A 270 -5.39 -5.62 -15.17
N SER A 271 -6.53 -5.56 -14.48
CA SER A 271 -7.76 -6.26 -14.91
C SER A 271 -8.91 -5.28 -15.05
N GLU A 272 -10.02 -5.74 -15.59
CA GLU A 272 -11.27 -4.95 -15.66
C GLU A 272 -11.83 -4.60 -14.27
N GLY A 273 -11.49 -5.36 -13.22
CA GLY A 273 -11.96 -5.14 -11.84
C GLY A 273 -10.93 -4.46 -10.92
N GLY A 274 -9.75 -4.11 -11.42
CA GLY A 274 -8.65 -3.52 -10.66
C GLY A 274 -7.32 -4.25 -10.83
N ILE A 275 -6.44 -4.13 -9.85
CA ILE A 275 -5.09 -4.70 -9.87
C ILE A 275 -5.08 -6.08 -9.23
N ARG A 276 -4.57 -7.07 -9.96
CA ARG A 276 -4.38 -8.46 -9.53
C ARG A 276 -3.27 -8.56 -8.49
N ALA A 277 -3.41 -9.50 -7.57
CA ALA A 277 -2.40 -9.70 -6.52
C ALA A 277 -1.13 -10.40 -7.03
N LEU A 278 -1.24 -11.20 -8.09
CA LEU A 278 -0.12 -11.85 -8.79
C LEU A 278 -0.23 -11.56 -10.29
N SER A 279 0.90 -11.41 -10.97
CA SER A 279 0.93 -11.19 -12.41
C SER A 279 0.30 -12.34 -13.19
N LYS A 280 -0.59 -12.02 -14.15
CA LYS A 280 -1.20 -12.98 -15.07
C LYS A 280 -0.17 -13.69 -15.95
N TYR A 281 1.02 -13.14 -16.08
CA TYR A 281 2.14 -13.80 -16.77
C TYR A 281 2.36 -15.25 -16.31
N TYR A 282 2.13 -15.53 -15.01
CA TYR A 282 2.31 -16.87 -14.44
C TYR A 282 1.18 -17.87 -14.74
N GLU A 283 0.19 -17.47 -15.53
CA GLU A 283 -0.81 -18.40 -16.08
C GLU A 283 -0.16 -19.40 -17.06
N GLN A 284 0.72 -18.88 -17.91
CA GLN A 284 1.44 -19.68 -18.92
C GLN A 284 2.90 -20.00 -18.53
N ASN A 285 3.45 -19.29 -17.55
CA ASN A 285 4.84 -19.37 -17.15
C ASN A 285 4.98 -19.50 -15.62
N PRO A 286 4.53 -20.59 -14.99
CA PRO A 286 4.63 -20.77 -13.55
C PRO A 286 6.06 -20.59 -13.05
N TYR A 287 6.23 -19.81 -11.97
CA TYR A 287 7.54 -19.64 -11.34
C TYR A 287 7.89 -20.90 -10.55
N SER A 288 9.10 -21.44 -10.75
CA SER A 288 9.60 -22.59 -10.00
C SER A 288 11.01 -22.36 -9.53
N VAL A 289 11.31 -22.79 -8.31
CA VAL A 289 12.63 -22.73 -7.69
C VAL A 289 12.91 -23.99 -6.90
N THR A 290 14.13 -24.52 -6.97
CA THR A 290 14.56 -25.68 -6.18
C THR A 290 15.54 -25.22 -5.10
N ILE A 291 15.21 -25.49 -3.84
CA ILE A 291 16.01 -25.13 -2.66
C ILE A 291 16.20 -26.37 -1.83
N ASN A 292 17.45 -26.72 -1.52
CA ASN A 292 17.81 -27.93 -0.75
C ASN A 292 17.16 -29.23 -1.30
N GLY A 293 17.03 -29.31 -2.64
CA GLY A 293 16.45 -30.49 -3.31
C GLY A 293 14.91 -30.53 -3.32
N VAL A 294 14.23 -29.54 -2.74
CA VAL A 294 12.77 -29.41 -2.76
C VAL A 294 12.39 -28.37 -3.80
N SER A 295 11.48 -28.72 -4.70
CA SER A 295 10.95 -27.80 -5.71
C SER A 295 9.69 -27.09 -5.20
N TYR A 296 9.67 -25.76 -5.34
CA TYR A 296 8.57 -24.89 -4.97
C TYR A 296 8.04 -24.19 -6.21
N THR A 297 6.71 -24.02 -6.29
CA THR A 297 6.06 -23.39 -7.47
C THR A 297 5.04 -22.33 -7.03
N ALA A 298 5.01 -21.20 -7.74
CA ALA A 298 3.96 -20.22 -7.69
C ALA A 298 3.35 -20.04 -9.08
N GLN A 299 2.02 -20.15 -9.17
CA GLN A 299 1.25 -20.10 -10.40
C GLN A 299 0.12 -19.10 -10.26
N TYR A 300 -0.31 -18.49 -11.37
CA TYR A 300 -1.50 -17.64 -11.41
C TYR A 300 -2.75 -18.47 -11.17
N ASP A 301 -3.56 -18.04 -10.21
CA ASP A 301 -4.79 -18.69 -9.78
C ASP A 301 -5.81 -17.59 -9.43
N PRO A 302 -6.60 -17.10 -10.41
CA PRO A 302 -7.41 -15.89 -10.25
C PRO A 302 -8.67 -16.06 -9.42
N GLY A 303 -9.04 -17.29 -9.07
CA GLY A 303 -10.26 -17.66 -8.37
C GLY A 303 -10.04 -18.01 -6.89
N ASP A 304 -10.79 -19.01 -6.45
CA ASP A 304 -10.52 -19.69 -5.17
C ASP A 304 -9.21 -20.46 -5.29
N SER A 305 -8.47 -20.61 -4.20
CA SER A 305 -7.19 -21.35 -4.23
C SER A 305 -7.39 -22.79 -4.69
N THR A 306 -6.52 -23.23 -5.59
CA THR A 306 -6.48 -24.63 -6.07
C THR A 306 -5.45 -25.48 -5.34
N SER A 307 -4.78 -24.91 -4.33
CA SER A 307 -3.77 -25.60 -3.51
C SER A 307 -4.16 -25.64 -2.05
N ASP A 308 -3.70 -26.66 -1.33
CA ASP A 308 -3.86 -26.81 0.13
C ASP A 308 -2.96 -25.87 0.93
N PHE A 309 -2.26 -24.99 0.25
CA PHE A 309 -1.41 -23.98 0.86
C PHE A 309 -2.33 -22.97 1.57
N TYR A 310 -2.45 -23.04 2.89
CA TYR A 310 -3.34 -22.24 3.73
C TYR A 310 -4.85 -22.45 3.59
N GLY A 311 -5.33 -23.67 3.63
CA GLY A 311 -6.76 -23.93 3.84
C GLY A 311 -7.71 -23.36 2.79
N GLY A 312 -7.22 -22.90 1.66
CA GLY A 312 -7.99 -22.67 0.46
C GLY A 312 -8.82 -21.39 0.33
N ASN A 313 -9.08 -20.65 1.39
CA ASN A 313 -10.08 -19.57 1.34
C ASN A 313 -9.50 -18.16 1.18
N SER A 314 -8.21 -17.95 1.41
CA SER A 314 -7.54 -16.67 1.25
C SER A 314 -6.50 -16.79 0.16
N ASN A 315 -6.89 -16.45 -1.07
CA ASN A 315 -6.01 -16.58 -2.22
C ASN A 315 -5.43 -15.24 -2.65
N TRP A 316 -4.08 -15.17 -2.72
CA TRP A 316 -3.33 -14.01 -3.18
C TRP A 316 -2.64 -14.23 -4.53
N ARG A 317 -2.87 -15.37 -5.18
CA ARG A 317 -2.23 -15.74 -6.46
C ARG A 317 -3.02 -15.31 -7.69
N GLY A 318 -3.60 -14.10 -7.66
CA GLY A 318 -4.27 -13.53 -8.84
C GLY A 318 -5.52 -12.72 -8.58
N PRO A 319 -6.30 -12.97 -7.52
CA PRO A 319 -7.50 -12.19 -7.23
C PRO A 319 -7.23 -10.70 -7.02
N VAL A 320 -8.30 -9.91 -7.16
CA VAL A 320 -8.33 -8.48 -6.86
C VAL A 320 -8.76 -8.28 -5.40
N TRP A 321 -7.94 -7.60 -4.61
CA TRP A 321 -8.18 -7.30 -3.21
C TRP A 321 -8.43 -5.80 -3.01
N MET A 322 -9.59 -5.44 -2.47
CA MET A 322 -10.00 -4.04 -2.30
C MET A 322 -9.01 -3.20 -1.47
N PRO A 323 -8.50 -3.64 -0.30
CA PRO A 323 -7.60 -2.81 0.51
C PRO A 323 -6.30 -2.45 -0.22
N ILE A 324 -5.72 -3.40 -0.96
CA ILE A 324 -4.50 -3.19 -1.74
C ILE A 324 -4.77 -2.24 -2.90
N ASN A 325 -5.85 -2.45 -3.65
CA ASN A 325 -6.26 -1.55 -4.73
C ASN A 325 -6.49 -0.13 -4.22
N TYR A 326 -7.15 0.01 -3.07
CA TYR A 326 -7.35 1.31 -2.44
C TYR A 326 -6.03 2.02 -2.14
N LEU A 327 -5.07 1.33 -1.53
CA LEU A 327 -3.76 1.91 -1.21
C LEU A 327 -2.95 2.25 -2.47
N ILE A 328 -3.01 1.43 -3.52
CA ILE A 328 -2.41 1.73 -4.83
C ILE A 328 -3.01 3.02 -5.39
N ILE A 329 -4.33 3.13 -5.44
CA ILE A 329 -5.04 4.32 -5.94
C ILE A 329 -4.62 5.57 -5.16
N GLN A 330 -4.63 5.51 -3.81
CA GLN A 330 -4.23 6.62 -2.96
C GLN A 330 -2.77 7.03 -3.16
N SER A 331 -1.87 6.06 -3.36
CA SER A 331 -0.45 6.33 -3.63
C SER A 331 -0.27 7.00 -4.99
N ILE A 332 -0.91 6.49 -6.04
CA ILE A 332 -0.86 7.10 -7.38
C ILE A 332 -1.43 8.52 -7.35
N ARG A 333 -2.49 8.79 -6.55
CA ARG A 333 -3.01 10.16 -6.35
C ARG A 333 -1.97 11.10 -5.75
N LYS A 334 -1.18 10.64 -4.77
CA LYS A 334 -0.10 11.44 -4.18
C LYS A 334 0.99 11.77 -5.20
N TYR A 335 1.42 10.78 -5.99
CA TYR A 335 2.33 11.01 -7.10
C TYR A 335 1.73 11.97 -8.14
N GLY A 336 0.44 11.79 -8.49
CA GLY A 336 -0.27 12.68 -9.42
C GLY A 336 -0.37 14.11 -8.92
N ALA A 337 -0.60 14.32 -7.63
CA ALA A 337 -0.63 15.64 -7.02
C ALA A 337 0.74 16.36 -7.09
N PHE A 338 1.84 15.61 -7.02
CA PHE A 338 3.18 16.16 -7.12
C PHE A 338 3.61 16.42 -8.57
N TYR A 339 3.48 15.41 -9.43
CA TYR A 339 4.00 15.50 -10.80
C TYR A 339 3.08 16.27 -11.76
N GLY A 340 1.77 16.31 -11.51
CA GLY A 340 0.80 16.94 -12.40
C GLY A 340 0.96 16.49 -13.84
N ASP A 341 1.12 17.44 -14.76
CA ASP A 341 1.36 17.19 -16.19
C ASP A 341 2.80 16.78 -16.53
N ASN A 342 3.74 16.87 -15.58
CA ASN A 342 5.16 16.56 -15.79
C ASN A 342 5.47 15.05 -15.82
N LEU A 343 4.49 14.20 -15.48
CA LEU A 343 4.59 12.75 -15.60
C LEU A 343 3.28 12.17 -16.11
N LYS A 344 3.34 11.62 -17.32
CA LYS A 344 2.23 10.92 -17.97
C LYS A 344 2.69 9.52 -18.35
N ILE A 345 1.75 8.58 -18.33
CA ILE A 345 1.99 7.18 -18.65
C ILE A 345 0.83 6.60 -19.46
N GLU A 346 1.10 5.57 -20.25
CA GLU A 346 0.02 4.85 -20.94
C GLU A 346 -0.84 4.02 -19.99
N CYS A 347 -2.14 4.13 -20.10
CA CYS A 347 -3.10 3.35 -19.32
C CYS A 347 -4.27 2.88 -20.20
N PRO A 348 -4.40 1.56 -20.48
CA PRO A 348 -3.45 0.45 -20.23
C PRO A 348 -2.10 0.62 -20.93
N THR A 349 -1.07 -0.04 -20.41
CA THR A 349 0.28 -0.05 -21.03
C THR A 349 0.21 -0.64 -22.43
N GLY A 350 0.81 0.05 -23.42
CA GLY A 350 0.80 -0.33 -24.84
C GLY A 350 -0.48 0.06 -25.59
N SER A 351 -1.42 0.79 -24.95
CA SER A 351 -2.66 1.23 -25.60
C SER A 351 -2.53 2.51 -26.45
N GLY A 352 -1.47 3.28 -26.27
CA GLY A 352 -1.32 4.63 -26.82
C GLY A 352 -2.14 5.70 -26.08
N ASN A 353 -2.92 5.33 -25.07
CA ASN A 353 -3.73 6.27 -24.29
C ASN A 353 -2.92 6.83 -23.11
N VAL A 354 -2.36 8.01 -23.30
CA VAL A 354 -1.45 8.66 -22.34
C VAL A 354 -2.24 9.49 -21.33
N MET A 355 -2.08 9.19 -20.06
CA MET A 355 -2.78 9.82 -18.92
C MET A 355 -1.80 10.41 -17.91
N THR A 356 -2.22 11.46 -17.20
CA THR A 356 -1.59 11.88 -15.93
C THR A 356 -1.81 10.82 -14.85
N LEU A 357 -0.98 10.81 -13.81
CA LEU A 357 -1.16 9.85 -12.70
C LEU A 357 -2.48 10.06 -11.95
N SER A 358 -3.01 11.28 -11.93
CA SER A 358 -4.34 11.56 -11.38
C SER A 358 -5.46 10.89 -12.18
N GLU A 359 -5.39 10.95 -13.52
CA GLU A 359 -6.33 10.26 -14.41
C GLU A 359 -6.19 8.74 -14.33
N VAL A 360 -4.98 8.22 -14.20
CA VAL A 360 -4.72 6.79 -13.93
C VAL A 360 -5.41 6.34 -12.64
N ALA A 361 -5.27 7.11 -11.56
CA ALA A 361 -5.94 6.79 -10.30
C ALA A 361 -7.47 6.80 -10.42
N ASP A 362 -8.03 7.70 -11.22
CA ASP A 362 -9.47 7.76 -11.50
C ASP A 362 -9.92 6.57 -12.36
N GLU A 363 -9.12 6.14 -13.34
CA GLU A 363 -9.38 4.94 -14.13
C GLU A 363 -9.39 3.67 -13.27
N LEU A 364 -8.39 3.50 -12.40
CA LEU A 364 -8.35 2.38 -11.46
C LEU A 364 -9.56 2.42 -10.49
N THR A 365 -9.95 3.61 -10.05
CA THR A 365 -11.14 3.81 -9.22
C THR A 365 -12.41 3.34 -9.94
N ARG A 366 -12.59 3.71 -11.22
CA ARG A 366 -13.76 3.27 -12.02
C ARG A 366 -13.77 1.75 -12.20
N ARG A 367 -12.61 1.12 -12.46
CA ARG A 367 -12.51 -0.35 -12.59
C ARG A 367 -12.96 -1.05 -11.30
N VAL A 368 -12.52 -0.59 -10.15
CA VAL A 368 -12.93 -1.15 -8.84
C VAL A 368 -14.42 -0.92 -8.57
N ILE A 369 -14.96 0.26 -8.87
CA ILE A 369 -16.39 0.58 -8.71
C ILE A 369 -17.24 -0.30 -9.63
N SER A 370 -16.78 -0.59 -10.85
CA SER A 370 -17.49 -1.41 -11.84
C SER A 370 -17.83 -2.83 -11.36
N LEU A 371 -17.13 -3.33 -10.33
CA LEU A 371 -17.48 -4.60 -9.68
C LEU A 371 -18.92 -4.59 -9.14
N PHE A 372 -19.39 -3.42 -8.70
CA PHE A 372 -20.66 -3.22 -8.00
C PHE A 372 -21.75 -2.60 -8.88
N GLU A 373 -21.40 -2.08 -10.04
CA GLU A 373 -22.35 -1.45 -10.95
C GLU A 373 -23.20 -2.49 -11.68
N LYS A 374 -24.44 -2.10 -12.00
CA LYS A 374 -25.32 -2.89 -12.87
C LYS A 374 -24.95 -2.62 -14.34
N ASP A 375 -24.80 -3.67 -15.13
CA ASP A 375 -24.70 -3.55 -16.57
C ASP A 375 -26.08 -3.25 -17.22
N SER A 376 -26.13 -3.11 -18.55
CA SER A 376 -27.35 -2.80 -19.31
C SER A 376 -28.46 -3.85 -19.14
N GLU A 377 -28.10 -5.06 -18.72
CA GLU A 377 -29.05 -6.15 -18.46
C GLU A 377 -29.46 -6.23 -16.98
N GLY A 378 -28.94 -5.33 -16.13
CA GLY A 378 -29.19 -5.30 -14.69
C GLY A 378 -28.37 -6.33 -13.89
N ASN A 379 -27.35 -6.95 -14.50
CA ASN A 379 -26.44 -7.84 -13.79
C ASN A 379 -25.33 -7.04 -13.08
N ARG A 380 -24.84 -7.56 -11.94
CA ARG A 380 -23.59 -7.11 -11.31
C ARG A 380 -22.53 -8.18 -11.51
N LYS A 381 -21.33 -7.79 -11.91
CA LYS A 381 -20.22 -8.74 -12.17
C LYS A 381 -19.86 -9.54 -10.93
N LEU A 382 -19.93 -8.93 -9.75
CA LEU A 382 -19.63 -9.60 -8.47
C LEU A 382 -20.55 -10.80 -8.18
N PHE A 383 -21.75 -10.90 -8.77
CA PHE A 383 -22.65 -12.02 -8.52
C PHE A 383 -22.40 -13.22 -9.46
N GLY A 384 -21.65 -13.04 -10.56
CA GLY A 384 -21.35 -14.11 -11.50
C GLY A 384 -22.60 -14.87 -11.93
N GLU A 385 -22.61 -16.21 -11.83
CA GLU A 385 -23.74 -17.07 -12.17
C GLU A 385 -24.98 -16.87 -11.28
N TYR A 386 -24.85 -16.22 -10.12
CA TYR A 386 -25.98 -15.99 -9.19
C TYR A 386 -26.79 -14.73 -9.51
N ASN A 387 -26.51 -14.02 -10.62
CA ASN A 387 -27.29 -12.85 -11.03
C ASN A 387 -28.80 -13.14 -11.14
N TRP A 388 -29.21 -14.35 -11.58
CA TRP A 388 -30.60 -14.76 -11.61
C TRP A 388 -31.32 -14.67 -10.27
N PHE A 389 -30.61 -14.91 -9.16
CA PHE A 389 -31.12 -14.81 -7.79
C PHE A 389 -31.23 -13.35 -7.35
N TYR A 390 -30.17 -12.56 -7.58
CA TYR A 390 -30.09 -11.16 -7.14
C TYR A 390 -30.87 -10.19 -8.04
N LYS A 391 -31.42 -10.64 -9.18
CA LYS A 391 -32.32 -9.86 -10.02
C LYS A 391 -33.79 -10.03 -9.65
N ARG A 392 -34.13 -10.93 -8.73
CA ARG A 392 -35.49 -11.07 -8.23
C ARG A 392 -35.89 -9.83 -7.45
N PRO A 393 -37.19 -9.35 -7.58
CA PRO A 393 -37.64 -8.14 -6.87
C PRO A 393 -37.37 -8.12 -5.39
N GLU A 394 -37.47 -9.28 -4.72
CA GLU A 394 -37.18 -9.43 -3.29
C GLU A 394 -35.69 -9.32 -2.93
N ASN A 395 -34.78 -9.51 -3.89
CA ASN A 395 -33.33 -9.57 -3.66
C ASN A 395 -32.55 -8.45 -4.38
N GLU A 396 -33.17 -7.68 -5.26
CA GLU A 396 -32.47 -6.70 -6.12
C GLU A 396 -31.78 -5.56 -5.35
N HIS A 397 -32.21 -5.30 -4.13
CA HIS A 397 -31.63 -4.30 -3.22
C HIS A 397 -30.41 -4.83 -2.48
N LEU A 398 -30.13 -6.13 -2.52
CA LEU A 398 -29.00 -6.73 -1.83
C LEU A 398 -27.71 -6.44 -2.59
N VAL A 399 -26.72 -5.95 -1.87
CA VAL A 399 -25.33 -5.77 -2.34
C VAL A 399 -24.42 -6.48 -1.35
N LEU A 400 -23.66 -7.48 -1.83
CA LEU A 400 -22.74 -8.22 -0.99
C LEU A 400 -21.35 -7.61 -1.06
N PHE A 401 -20.66 -7.63 0.07
CA PHE A 401 -19.29 -7.17 0.23
C PHE A 401 -18.37 -8.38 0.37
N TYR A 402 -18.00 -8.96 -0.77
CA TYR A 402 -17.13 -10.13 -0.83
C TYR A 402 -15.72 -9.82 -0.31
N GLU A 403 -15.00 -10.84 0.12
CA GLU A 403 -13.68 -10.70 0.69
C GLU A 403 -12.65 -10.27 -0.36
N TYR A 404 -12.72 -10.85 -1.55
CA TYR A 404 -11.91 -10.53 -2.73
C TYR A 404 -12.69 -10.86 -4.01
N PHE A 405 -12.11 -10.58 -5.18
CA PHE A 405 -12.78 -10.73 -6.47
C PHE A 405 -11.90 -11.49 -7.43
N HIS A 406 -12.49 -12.35 -8.25
CA HIS A 406 -11.81 -13.11 -9.28
C HIS A 406 -11.06 -12.20 -10.23
N GLY A 407 -9.76 -12.46 -10.46
CA GLY A 407 -8.85 -11.61 -11.23
C GLY A 407 -9.27 -11.34 -12.68
N ASP A 408 -10.07 -12.23 -13.29
CA ASP A 408 -10.50 -12.10 -14.68
C ASP A 408 -12.02 -11.92 -14.82
N SER A 409 -12.84 -12.73 -14.14
CA SER A 409 -14.31 -12.67 -14.28
C SER A 409 -14.99 -11.61 -13.42
N ARG A 410 -14.27 -11.02 -12.46
CA ARG A 410 -14.78 -10.04 -11.48
C ARG A 410 -15.81 -10.61 -10.49
N ARG A 411 -16.05 -11.92 -10.47
CA ARG A 411 -16.95 -12.58 -9.52
C ARG A 411 -16.42 -12.40 -8.09
N GLY A 412 -17.32 -12.10 -7.14
CA GLY A 412 -17.00 -12.04 -5.72
C GLY A 412 -16.69 -13.42 -5.15
N LEU A 413 -15.70 -13.50 -4.27
CA LEU A 413 -15.14 -14.72 -3.69
C LEU A 413 -14.97 -14.57 -2.19
N GLY A 414 -14.87 -15.71 -1.50
CA GLY A 414 -14.85 -15.75 -0.04
C GLY A 414 -16.19 -15.36 0.60
N PRO A 415 -16.22 -15.05 1.89
CA PRO A 415 -17.44 -14.63 2.58
C PRO A 415 -18.04 -13.35 1.98
N GLY A 416 -19.36 -13.34 1.77
CA GLY A 416 -20.09 -12.22 1.15
C GLY A 416 -20.40 -11.04 2.08
N HIS A 417 -19.83 -11.02 3.30
CA HIS A 417 -20.07 -9.96 4.30
C HIS A 417 -18.75 -9.49 4.96
N GLN A 418 -17.78 -9.09 4.13
CA GLN A 418 -16.47 -8.58 4.56
C GLN A 418 -16.40 -7.05 4.46
N THR A 419 -17.35 -6.37 5.09
CA THR A 419 -17.46 -4.90 5.04
C THR A 419 -16.20 -4.18 5.53
N ARG A 420 -15.46 -4.75 6.47
CA ARG A 420 -14.19 -4.18 6.96
C ARG A 420 -13.11 -4.02 5.86
N ARG A 421 -13.21 -4.76 4.77
CA ARG A 421 -12.27 -4.70 3.63
C ARG A 421 -12.89 -3.97 2.44
N THR A 422 -14.11 -4.37 2.05
CA THR A 422 -14.72 -4.00 0.78
C THR A 422 -15.58 -2.73 0.88
N SER A 423 -15.97 -2.28 2.09
CA SER A 423 -16.68 -1.00 2.26
C SER A 423 -15.84 0.26 1.93
N LEU A 424 -14.53 0.12 1.69
CA LEU A 424 -13.70 1.17 1.10
C LEU A 424 -14.26 1.68 -0.25
N LEU A 425 -15.10 0.87 -0.91
CA LEU A 425 -15.91 1.29 -2.07
C LEU A 425 -16.65 2.61 -1.81
N ALA A 426 -17.21 2.79 -0.61
CA ALA A 426 -17.98 3.99 -0.28
C ALA A 426 -17.11 5.27 -0.34
N GLU A 427 -15.85 5.17 0.07
CA GLU A 427 -14.92 6.30 -0.02
C GLU A 427 -14.48 6.54 -1.47
N LEU A 428 -14.22 5.49 -2.24
CA LEU A 428 -13.90 5.62 -3.67
C LEU A 428 -15.03 6.30 -4.46
N LEU A 429 -16.29 5.96 -4.18
CA LEU A 429 -17.46 6.60 -4.77
C LEU A 429 -17.55 8.07 -4.39
N ASN A 430 -17.33 8.38 -3.11
CA ASN A 430 -17.34 9.75 -2.59
C ASN A 430 -16.24 10.61 -3.22
N GLU A 431 -15.01 10.09 -3.31
CA GLU A 431 -13.88 10.77 -3.95
C GLU A 431 -14.15 11.06 -5.44
N LEU A 432 -14.64 10.07 -6.18
CA LEU A 432 -14.93 10.21 -7.62
C LEU A 432 -16.04 11.24 -7.86
N HIS A 433 -17.11 11.22 -7.05
CA HIS A 433 -18.19 12.21 -7.14
C HIS A 433 -17.70 13.65 -6.93
N HIS A 434 -16.89 13.87 -5.90
CA HIS A 434 -16.34 15.20 -5.63
C HIS A 434 -15.42 15.71 -6.73
N ARG A 435 -14.64 14.85 -7.35
CA ARG A 435 -13.74 15.23 -8.45
C ARG A 435 -14.51 15.56 -9.72
N ASN A 436 -15.53 14.78 -10.08
CA ASN A 436 -16.38 15.07 -11.22
C ASN A 436 -17.15 16.40 -11.04
N GLY A 437 -17.66 16.69 -9.84
CA GLY A 437 -18.33 17.95 -9.54
C GLY A 437 -17.39 19.18 -9.61
N GLN A 438 -16.09 19.01 -9.37
CA GLN A 438 -15.11 20.10 -9.55
C GLN A 438 -14.79 20.34 -11.03
N THR A 439 -14.79 19.31 -11.88
CA THR A 439 -14.61 19.45 -13.32
C THR A 439 -15.81 20.13 -13.98
N ASP A 440 -17.03 19.86 -13.54
CA ASP A 440 -18.24 20.51 -14.05
C ASP A 440 -18.27 22.02 -13.72
N LEU A 441 -17.87 22.38 -12.50
CA LEU A 441 -17.78 23.78 -12.08
C LEU A 441 -16.65 24.56 -12.80
N ALA A 442 -15.58 23.87 -13.20
CA ALA A 442 -14.50 24.49 -13.98
C ALA A 442 -14.87 24.65 -15.46
N SER A 443 -15.74 23.80 -16.02
CA SER A 443 -16.26 23.92 -17.38
C SER A 443 -17.30 25.02 -17.55
N ASP A 444 -18.06 25.32 -16.49
CA ASP A 444 -19.06 26.40 -16.47
C ASP A 444 -18.44 27.79 -16.21
N ALA A 445 -17.16 27.86 -15.82
CA ALA A 445 -16.42 29.10 -15.57
C ALA A 445 -15.61 29.61 -16.77
N ALA A 446 -15.79 29.08 -17.98
CA ALA A 446 -15.19 29.63 -19.19
C ALA A 446 -15.88 30.97 -19.56
N PRO A 447 -15.15 32.07 -19.72
CA PRO A 447 -15.75 33.39 -19.91
C PRO A 447 -16.39 33.49 -21.29
N ALA A 448 -17.55 34.17 -21.28
CA ALA A 448 -18.20 34.69 -22.48
C ALA A 448 -17.39 35.80 -23.15
#